data_4afb5c1e57533b904930198d56b7962d
#
_entry.id   4afb5c1e57533b904930198d56b7962d
#
_cell.length_a   1.000
_cell.length_b   1.000
_cell.length_c   1.000
_cell.angle_alpha   90.00
_cell.angle_beta   90.00
_cell.angle_gamma   90.00
#
_symmetry.space_group_name_H-M   'P 1'
#
loop_
_entity.id
_entity.type
_entity.pdbx_description
1 polymer ?
#
loop_
_entity_poly.entity_id
_entity_poly.type
_entity_poly.pdbx_seq_one_letter_code
_entity_poly.pdbx_strand_id
1 'polypeptide(L)'
;YDILRCLVGSEMCIRDRLIGAGTSCGYPAAMLLVRRRADRMGLAEPPSLVLSILAMVGLVLIAVGPPLGGLLVTFLGWRSTFFVNVLVGIITIVLGLASIEPDAKHEHRMTVSFFIAHLDVMGLLLFSITISALLIVLMSLPTFDKVSGCVTVIALLAFVAWEVHAATPFVDVRSLAADNAMTLNFLRAMLTMLGAYVVMYALPQWLEDACHMNAGVSGMFIIPMGVVATVASLSIAK
;
A
#
# COMPACT_ATOMS: atom_id res chain seq x y z
N TYR A 1 -8.36 -8.99 -32.54
CA TYR A 1 -7.18 -8.65 -31.70
C TYR A 1 -7.58 -7.82 -30.47
N ASP A 2 -8.59 -6.93 -30.56
CA ASP A 2 -9.02 -6.08 -29.44
C ASP A 2 -9.78 -6.84 -28.33
N ILE A 3 -10.51 -7.89 -28.67
CA ILE A 3 -11.23 -8.74 -27.71
C ILE A 3 -10.23 -9.53 -26.82
N LEU A 4 -9.13 -10.01 -27.39
CA LEU A 4 -8.07 -10.68 -26.63
C LEU A 4 -7.32 -9.72 -25.69
N ARG A 5 -7.10 -8.46 -26.10
CA ARG A 5 -6.53 -7.43 -25.21
C ARG A 5 -7.48 -7.07 -24.07
N CYS A 6 -8.77 -7.02 -24.31
CA CYS A 6 -9.77 -6.75 -23.29
C CYS A 6 -9.88 -7.90 -22.27
N LEU A 7 -9.81 -9.16 -22.72
CA LEU A 7 -9.84 -10.35 -21.87
C LEU A 7 -8.55 -10.46 -21.03
N VAL A 8 -7.39 -10.32 -21.63
CA VAL A 8 -6.09 -10.35 -20.90
C VAL A 8 -5.99 -9.18 -19.92
N GLY A 9 -6.48 -8.01 -20.28
CA GLY A 9 -6.55 -6.85 -19.38
C GLY A 9 -7.49 -7.08 -18.19
N SER A 10 -8.63 -7.75 -18.38
CA SER A 10 -9.58 -8.03 -17.30
C SER A 10 -9.07 -9.10 -16.33
N GLU A 11 -8.39 -10.14 -16.80
CA GLU A 11 -7.80 -11.16 -15.92
C GLU A 11 -6.64 -10.61 -15.09
N MET A 12 -5.80 -9.77 -15.65
CA MET A 12 -4.78 -9.04 -14.87
C MET A 12 -5.40 -8.14 -13.81
N CYS A 13 -6.45 -7.39 -14.14
CA CYS A 13 -7.17 -6.54 -13.19
C CYS A 13 -7.79 -7.33 -12.03
N ILE A 14 -8.40 -8.48 -12.28
CA ILE A 14 -8.99 -9.31 -11.22
C ILE A 14 -7.93 -9.85 -10.28
N ARG A 15 -6.81 -10.33 -10.83
CA ARG A 15 -5.70 -10.85 -10.06
C ARG A 15 -5.04 -9.76 -9.19
N ASP A 16 -4.80 -8.58 -9.74
CA ASP A 16 -4.21 -7.46 -9.01
C ASP A 16 -5.14 -6.96 -7.89
N ARG A 17 -6.45 -6.98 -8.12
CA ARG A 17 -7.43 -6.67 -7.07
C ARG A 17 -7.43 -7.69 -5.94
N LEU A 18 -7.32 -8.99 -6.25
CA LEU A 18 -7.22 -10.05 -5.24
C LEU A 18 -5.93 -9.94 -4.42
N ILE A 19 -4.80 -9.66 -5.08
CA ILE A 19 -3.52 -9.42 -4.39
C ILE A 19 -3.63 -8.16 -3.52
N GLY A 20 -4.17 -7.07 -4.05
CA GLY A 20 -4.40 -5.83 -3.30
C GLY A 20 -5.29 -6.03 -2.07
N ALA A 21 -6.40 -6.76 -2.21
CA ALA A 21 -7.27 -7.09 -1.09
C ALA A 21 -6.57 -7.96 -0.03
N GLY A 22 -5.77 -8.95 -0.46
CA GLY A 22 -5.02 -9.82 0.44
C GLY A 22 -3.89 -9.10 1.18
N THR A 23 -3.21 -8.15 0.54
CA THR A 23 -2.07 -7.42 1.12
C THR A 23 -2.49 -6.20 1.94
N SER A 24 -3.67 -5.64 1.70
CA SER A 24 -4.17 -4.43 2.39
C SER A 24 -4.23 -4.58 3.91
N CYS A 25 -4.54 -5.78 4.40
CA CYS A 25 -4.61 -6.07 5.84
C CYS A 25 -3.25 -6.37 6.49
N GLY A 26 -2.19 -6.63 5.72
CA GLY A 26 -0.93 -7.13 6.24
C GLY A 26 -0.24 -6.17 7.20
N TYR A 27 -0.02 -4.94 6.80
CA TYR A 27 0.65 -3.93 7.62
C TYR A 27 -0.18 -3.50 8.85
N PRO A 28 -1.48 -3.18 8.72
CA PRO A 28 -2.32 -2.88 9.88
C PRO A 28 -2.42 -4.05 10.87
N ALA A 29 -2.52 -5.29 10.39
CA ALA A 29 -2.56 -6.48 11.22
C ALA A 29 -1.26 -6.66 12.01
N ALA A 30 -0.10 -6.47 11.38
CA ALA A 30 1.20 -6.54 12.05
C ALA A 30 1.31 -5.50 13.16
N MET A 31 0.92 -4.25 12.91
CA MET A 31 0.90 -3.19 13.92
C MET A 31 -0.05 -3.51 15.08
N LEU A 32 -1.23 -4.04 14.78
CA LEU A 32 -2.20 -4.45 15.80
C LEU A 32 -1.67 -5.58 16.69
N LEU A 33 -1.00 -6.58 16.10
CA LEU A 33 -0.39 -7.69 16.84
C LEU A 33 0.71 -7.20 17.76
N VAL A 34 1.58 -6.30 17.31
CA VAL A 34 2.63 -5.70 18.14
C VAL A 34 2.01 -4.95 19.32
N ARG A 35 0.98 -4.15 19.09
CA ARG A 35 0.28 -3.42 20.13
C ARG A 35 -0.39 -4.36 21.14
N ARG A 36 -1.14 -5.36 20.69
CA ARG A 36 -1.76 -6.38 21.57
C ARG A 36 -0.73 -7.14 22.41
N ARG A 37 0.43 -7.42 21.84
CA ARG A 37 1.50 -8.09 22.59
C ARG A 37 2.08 -7.16 23.67
N ALA A 38 2.26 -5.88 23.38
CA ALA A 38 2.68 -4.88 24.36
C ALA A 38 1.67 -4.75 25.51
N ASP A 39 0.38 -4.66 25.19
CA ASP A 39 -0.72 -4.60 26.19
C ASP A 39 -0.71 -5.84 27.11
N ARG A 40 -0.51 -7.04 26.55
CA ARG A 40 -0.40 -8.28 27.35
C ARG A 40 0.84 -8.31 28.25
N MET A 41 1.90 -7.62 27.89
CA MET A 41 3.10 -7.47 28.73
C MET A 41 3.00 -6.32 29.73
N GLY A 42 1.86 -5.62 29.78
CA GLY A 42 1.64 -4.49 30.68
C GLY A 42 2.40 -3.22 30.27
N LEU A 43 2.85 -3.13 29.01
CA LEU A 43 3.54 -1.97 28.48
C LEU A 43 2.52 -0.95 27.98
N ALA A 44 2.64 0.31 28.36
CA ALA A 44 1.76 1.39 27.93
C ALA A 44 1.91 1.68 26.42
N GLU A 45 3.12 1.46 25.88
CA GLU A 45 3.42 1.65 24.45
C GLU A 45 4.19 0.45 23.89
N PRO A 46 4.05 0.16 22.59
CA PRO A 46 4.85 -0.85 21.92
C PRO A 46 6.35 -0.51 22.01
N PRO A 47 7.22 -1.50 22.23
CA PRO A 47 8.67 -1.28 22.26
C PRO A 47 9.16 -0.62 20.95
N SER A 48 9.84 0.51 21.06
CA SER A 48 10.37 1.25 19.90
C SER A 48 11.29 0.40 19.02
N LEU A 49 12.02 -0.53 19.64
CA LEU A 49 12.88 -1.49 18.93
C LEU A 49 12.09 -2.36 17.95
N VAL A 50 10.93 -2.88 18.36
CA VAL A 50 10.09 -3.74 17.49
C VAL A 50 9.53 -2.95 16.33
N LEU A 51 9.08 -1.71 16.56
CA LEU A 51 8.59 -0.83 15.52
C LEU A 51 9.71 -0.46 14.53
N SER A 52 10.92 -0.19 15.05
CA SER A 52 12.09 0.12 14.22
C SER A 52 12.51 -1.08 13.36
N ILE A 53 12.49 -2.30 13.90
CA ILE A 53 12.78 -3.53 13.14
C ILE A 53 11.73 -3.71 12.04
N LEU A 54 10.45 -3.51 12.34
CA LEU A 54 9.37 -3.65 11.35
C LEU A 54 9.53 -2.64 10.20
N ALA A 55 9.84 -1.39 10.52
CA ALA A 55 10.12 -0.35 9.53
C ALA A 55 11.36 -0.68 8.69
N MET A 56 12.45 -1.16 9.34
CA MET A 56 13.69 -1.55 8.66
C MET A 56 13.47 -2.71 7.68
N VAL A 57 12.72 -3.74 8.09
CA VAL A 57 12.36 -4.85 7.19
C VAL A 57 11.60 -4.33 5.96
N GLY A 58 10.66 -3.40 6.14
CA GLY A 58 9.96 -2.76 5.03
C GLY A 58 10.91 -2.05 4.06
N LEU A 59 11.86 -1.26 4.56
CA LEU A 59 12.85 -0.57 3.74
C LEU A 59 13.78 -1.54 2.99
N VAL A 60 14.24 -2.59 3.64
CA VAL A 60 15.06 -3.64 3.01
C VAL A 60 14.31 -4.34 1.89
N LEU A 61 13.03 -4.66 2.10
CA LEU A 61 12.19 -5.27 1.07
C LEU A 61 11.97 -4.35 -0.14
N ILE A 62 11.82 -3.04 0.08
CA ILE A 62 11.74 -2.06 -1.00
C ILE A 62 13.04 -2.00 -1.80
N ALA A 63 14.20 -2.07 -1.13
CA ALA A 63 15.49 -2.03 -1.78
C ALA A 63 15.84 -3.31 -2.56
N VAL A 64 15.49 -4.46 -2.01
CA VAL A 64 15.82 -5.80 -2.56
C VAL A 64 14.78 -6.27 -3.58
N GLY A 65 13.53 -5.83 -3.43
CA GLY A 65 12.40 -6.28 -4.26
C GLY A 65 12.62 -6.12 -5.76
N PRO A 66 12.88 -4.91 -6.28
CA PRO A 66 13.08 -4.69 -7.71
C PRO A 66 14.26 -5.45 -8.32
N PRO A 67 15.48 -5.47 -7.72
CA PRO A 67 16.57 -6.29 -8.22
C PRO A 67 16.24 -7.78 -8.26
N LEU A 68 15.61 -8.29 -7.21
CA LEU A 68 15.22 -9.69 -7.11
C LEU A 68 14.14 -10.04 -8.13
N GLY A 69 13.15 -9.16 -8.30
CA GLY A 69 12.13 -9.29 -9.33
C GLY A 69 12.72 -9.28 -10.74
N GLY A 70 13.62 -8.34 -11.02
CA GLY A 70 14.32 -8.25 -12.30
C GLY A 70 15.17 -9.50 -12.61
N LEU A 71 15.89 -10.03 -11.64
CA LEU A 71 16.65 -11.28 -11.78
C LEU A 71 15.74 -12.49 -12.04
N LEU A 72 14.64 -12.62 -11.28
CA LEU A 72 13.67 -13.67 -11.48
C LEU A 72 13.07 -13.64 -12.88
N VAL A 73 12.70 -12.46 -13.38
CA VAL A 73 12.15 -12.29 -14.73
C VAL A 73 13.19 -12.66 -15.78
N THR A 74 14.44 -12.24 -15.59
CA THR A 74 15.53 -12.47 -16.56
C THR A 74 15.90 -13.96 -16.66
N PHE A 75 16.00 -14.68 -15.53
CA PHE A 75 16.46 -16.07 -15.52
C PHE A 75 15.35 -17.12 -15.61
N LEU A 76 14.21 -16.86 -14.99
CA LEU A 76 13.11 -17.82 -14.83
C LEU A 76 11.82 -17.39 -15.55
N GLY A 77 11.82 -16.19 -16.14
CA GLY A 77 10.67 -15.61 -16.80
C GLY A 77 9.65 -15.00 -15.82
N TRP A 78 8.72 -14.20 -16.34
CA TRP A 78 7.77 -13.40 -15.57
C TRP A 78 6.85 -14.23 -14.64
N ARG A 79 6.61 -15.51 -14.96
CA ARG A 79 5.76 -16.40 -14.15
C ARG A 79 6.41 -16.75 -12.80
N SER A 80 7.72 -16.71 -12.70
CA SER A 80 8.43 -17.04 -11.47
C SER A 80 8.14 -16.08 -10.32
N THR A 81 7.84 -14.83 -10.61
CA THR A 81 7.45 -13.82 -9.61
C THR A 81 6.20 -14.21 -8.85
N PHE A 82 5.27 -14.91 -9.51
CA PHE A 82 4.05 -15.41 -8.85
C PHE A 82 4.32 -16.62 -7.97
N PHE A 83 5.16 -17.54 -8.41
CA PHE A 83 5.53 -18.71 -7.61
C PHE A 83 6.24 -18.31 -6.32
N VAL A 84 7.11 -17.31 -6.37
CA VAL A 84 7.77 -16.77 -5.16
C VAL A 84 6.73 -16.19 -4.19
N ASN A 85 5.75 -15.44 -4.67
CA ASN A 85 4.69 -14.89 -3.83
C ASN A 85 3.85 -16.00 -3.16
N VAL A 86 3.53 -17.08 -3.88
CA VAL A 86 2.82 -18.24 -3.31
C VAL A 86 3.65 -18.90 -2.22
N LEU A 87 4.95 -19.13 -2.48
CA LEU A 87 5.85 -19.74 -1.50
C LEU A 87 5.96 -18.90 -0.23
N VAL A 88 6.21 -17.59 -0.38
CA VAL A 88 6.27 -16.65 0.76
C VAL A 88 4.94 -16.60 1.49
N GLY A 89 3.81 -16.61 0.77
CA GLY A 89 2.47 -16.67 1.36
C GLY A 89 2.25 -17.92 2.22
N ILE A 90 2.63 -19.09 1.72
CA ILE A 90 2.55 -20.35 2.48
C ILE A 90 3.42 -20.28 3.75
N ILE A 91 4.67 -19.82 3.63
CA ILE A 91 5.57 -19.66 4.78
C ILE A 91 4.95 -18.71 5.80
N THR A 92 4.40 -17.59 5.36
CA THR A 92 3.74 -16.60 6.23
C THR A 92 2.55 -17.20 6.97
N ILE A 93 1.71 -17.99 6.28
CA ILE A 93 0.56 -18.68 6.90
C ILE A 93 1.05 -19.68 7.96
N VAL A 94 2.03 -20.51 7.63
CA VAL A 94 2.57 -21.51 8.56
C VAL A 94 3.18 -20.84 9.80
N LEU A 95 4.00 -19.80 9.61
CA LEU A 95 4.58 -19.03 10.72
C LEU A 95 3.50 -18.32 11.54
N GLY A 96 2.48 -17.76 10.90
CA GLY A 96 1.36 -17.12 11.57
C GLY A 96 0.59 -18.11 12.45
N LEU A 97 0.23 -19.26 11.93
CA LEU A 97 -0.47 -20.33 12.67
C LEU A 97 0.37 -20.90 13.82
N ALA A 98 1.70 -20.96 13.67
CA ALA A 98 2.60 -21.45 14.69
C ALA A 98 2.92 -20.42 15.79
N SER A 99 2.91 -19.12 15.46
CA SER A 99 3.40 -18.06 16.35
C SER A 99 2.31 -17.21 16.98
N ILE A 100 1.12 -17.15 16.37
CA ILE A 100 0.01 -16.34 16.88
C ILE A 100 -0.82 -17.20 17.82
N GLU A 101 -0.83 -16.82 19.09
CA GLU A 101 -1.71 -17.46 20.08
C GLU A 101 -3.17 -17.22 19.71
N PRO A 102 -4.03 -18.26 19.83
CA PRO A 102 -5.46 -18.09 19.57
C PRO A 102 -6.03 -17.01 20.47
N ASP A 103 -6.85 -16.13 19.92
CA ASP A 103 -7.57 -15.13 20.71
C ASP A 103 -8.37 -15.84 21.80
N ALA A 104 -8.25 -15.38 23.05
CA ALA A 104 -9.14 -15.81 24.12
C ALA A 104 -10.57 -15.60 23.60
N LYS A 105 -11.43 -16.62 23.79
CA LYS A 105 -12.83 -16.55 23.38
C LYS A 105 -13.44 -15.27 23.95
N HIS A 106 -13.43 -14.20 23.17
CA HIS A 106 -14.19 -13.02 23.49
C HIS A 106 -15.66 -13.41 23.37
N GLU A 107 -16.37 -13.34 24.49
CA GLU A 107 -17.82 -13.56 24.59
C GLU A 107 -18.65 -12.61 23.70
N HIS A 108 -18.04 -11.55 23.20
CA HIS A 108 -18.61 -10.66 22.18
C HIS A 108 -18.09 -11.05 20.80
N ARG A 109 -18.76 -11.99 20.15
CA ARG A 109 -18.72 -12.10 18.69
C ARG A 109 -19.24 -10.77 18.15
N MET A 110 -18.33 -9.90 17.69
CA MET A 110 -18.75 -8.72 16.93
C MET A 110 -19.55 -9.23 15.73
N THR A 111 -20.85 -9.02 15.79
CA THR A 111 -21.75 -9.41 14.71
C THR A 111 -21.34 -8.59 13.48
N VAL A 112 -21.29 -9.22 12.31
CA VAL A 112 -20.97 -8.53 11.04
C VAL A 112 -21.83 -7.27 10.87
N SER A 113 -23.06 -7.29 11.32
CA SER A 113 -23.97 -6.15 11.36
C SER A 113 -23.45 -4.99 12.23
N PHE A 114 -22.84 -5.26 13.38
CA PHE A 114 -22.23 -4.23 14.23
C PHE A 114 -21.02 -3.60 13.55
N PHE A 115 -20.21 -4.41 12.87
CA PHE A 115 -19.04 -3.93 12.12
C PHE A 115 -19.45 -3.03 10.95
N ILE A 116 -20.45 -3.44 10.16
CA ILE A 116 -20.98 -2.66 9.04
C ILE A 116 -21.64 -1.35 9.53
N ALA A 117 -22.33 -1.37 10.65
CA ALA A 117 -22.97 -0.20 11.24
C ALA A 117 -21.98 0.88 11.71
N HIS A 118 -20.74 0.48 12.05
CA HIS A 118 -19.68 1.40 12.50
C HIS A 118 -18.66 1.73 11.39
N LEU A 119 -18.79 1.10 10.22
CA LEU A 119 -18.01 1.44 9.03
C LEU A 119 -18.72 2.55 8.26
N ASP A 120 -18.02 3.61 7.96
CA ASP A 120 -18.48 4.61 6.99
C ASP A 120 -18.43 4.05 5.57
N VAL A 121 -19.41 3.21 5.23
CA VAL A 121 -19.51 2.59 3.90
C VAL A 121 -19.66 3.65 2.81
N MET A 122 -20.38 4.74 3.09
CA MET A 122 -20.60 5.82 2.13
C MET A 122 -19.31 6.60 1.89
N GLY A 123 -18.58 6.96 2.95
CA GLY A 123 -17.25 7.59 2.84
C GLY A 123 -16.27 6.72 2.07
N LEU A 124 -16.23 5.41 2.36
CA LEU A 124 -15.39 4.45 1.66
C LEU A 124 -15.72 4.35 0.16
N LEU A 125 -17.01 4.33 -0.20
CA LEU A 125 -17.46 4.30 -1.60
C LEU A 125 -17.09 5.60 -2.33
N LEU A 126 -17.35 6.75 -1.73
CA LEU A 126 -17.00 8.05 -2.31
C LEU A 126 -15.49 8.20 -2.48
N PHE A 127 -14.72 7.77 -1.49
CA PHE A 127 -13.26 7.71 -1.60
C PHE A 127 -12.80 6.83 -2.77
N SER A 128 -13.36 5.62 -2.87
CA SER A 128 -13.03 4.67 -3.93
C SER A 128 -13.36 5.22 -5.32
N ILE A 129 -14.51 5.88 -5.47
CA ILE A 129 -14.92 6.53 -6.72
C ILE A 129 -13.98 7.68 -7.05
N THR A 130 -13.63 8.52 -6.07
CA THR A 130 -12.70 9.65 -6.24
C THR A 130 -11.34 9.19 -6.73
N ILE A 131 -10.75 8.20 -6.05
CA ILE A 131 -9.44 7.67 -6.44
C ILE A 131 -9.49 6.99 -7.81
N SER A 132 -10.54 6.20 -8.09
CA SER A 132 -10.68 5.55 -9.40
C SER A 132 -10.82 6.55 -10.53
N ALA A 133 -11.63 7.57 -10.36
CA ALA A 133 -11.80 8.64 -11.35
C ALA A 133 -10.51 9.45 -11.55
N LEU A 134 -9.78 9.76 -10.46
CA LEU A 134 -8.49 10.42 -10.52
C LEU A 134 -7.47 9.59 -11.31
N LEU A 135 -7.40 8.28 -11.08
CA LEU A 135 -6.51 7.39 -11.81
C LEU A 135 -6.85 7.36 -13.31
N ILE A 136 -8.15 7.35 -13.67
CA ILE A 136 -8.56 7.41 -15.09
C ILE A 136 -8.10 8.73 -15.72
N VAL A 137 -8.24 9.86 -15.02
CA VAL A 137 -7.74 11.16 -15.49
C VAL A 137 -6.23 11.13 -15.72
N LEU A 138 -5.47 10.61 -14.75
CA LEU A 138 -4.01 10.52 -14.86
C LEU A 138 -3.56 9.59 -16.01
N MET A 139 -4.28 8.48 -16.21
CA MET A 139 -3.99 7.55 -17.31
C MET A 139 -4.39 8.10 -18.69
N SER A 140 -5.33 9.03 -18.76
CA SER A 140 -5.75 9.66 -20.01
C SER A 140 -4.84 10.79 -20.48
N LEU A 141 -3.82 11.17 -19.71
CA LEU A 141 -2.84 12.16 -20.14
C LEU A 141 -1.97 11.63 -21.31
N PRO A 142 -1.67 12.46 -22.32
CA PRO A 142 -1.89 13.90 -22.46
C PRO A 142 -3.28 14.31 -23.02
N THR A 143 -4.13 13.36 -23.43
CA THR A 143 -5.47 13.65 -23.98
C THR A 143 -6.46 13.75 -22.83
N PHE A 144 -6.48 14.91 -22.16
CA PHE A 144 -7.33 15.14 -20.98
C PHE A 144 -8.81 14.85 -21.26
N ASP A 145 -9.36 13.81 -20.62
CA ASP A 145 -10.79 13.52 -20.66
C ASP A 145 -11.54 14.42 -19.68
N LYS A 146 -12.29 15.40 -20.24
CA LYS A 146 -13.08 16.36 -19.47
C LYS A 146 -14.15 15.70 -18.58
N VAL A 147 -14.72 14.58 -19.03
CA VAL A 147 -15.77 13.86 -18.28
C VAL A 147 -15.18 13.27 -17.02
N SER A 148 -14.08 12.52 -17.13
CA SER A 148 -13.40 11.95 -15.98
C SER A 148 -12.88 13.02 -15.02
N GLY A 149 -12.42 14.16 -15.54
CA GLY A 149 -12.04 15.32 -14.73
C GLY A 149 -13.19 15.89 -13.91
N CYS A 150 -14.35 16.11 -14.53
CA CYS A 150 -15.54 16.56 -13.84
C CYS A 150 -16.02 15.55 -12.78
N VAL A 151 -16.04 14.27 -13.11
CA VAL A 151 -16.41 13.20 -12.15
C VAL A 151 -15.47 13.19 -10.95
N THR A 152 -14.17 13.34 -11.15
CA THR A 152 -13.18 13.39 -10.06
C THR A 152 -13.45 14.56 -9.12
N VAL A 153 -13.68 15.76 -9.67
CA VAL A 153 -13.95 16.95 -8.85
C VAL A 153 -15.25 16.81 -8.07
N ILE A 154 -16.33 16.36 -8.74
CA ILE A 154 -17.64 16.16 -8.10
C ILE A 154 -17.54 15.10 -7.00
N ALA A 155 -16.88 13.96 -7.26
CA ALA A 155 -16.71 12.89 -6.28
C ALA A 155 -15.87 13.35 -5.09
N LEU A 156 -14.80 14.12 -5.33
CA LEU A 156 -13.97 14.69 -4.26
C LEU A 156 -14.75 15.66 -3.38
N LEU A 157 -15.52 16.56 -3.98
CA LEU A 157 -16.36 17.50 -3.24
C LEU A 157 -17.44 16.76 -2.44
N ALA A 158 -18.07 15.76 -3.02
CA ALA A 158 -19.06 14.93 -2.34
C ALA A 158 -18.41 14.12 -1.18
N PHE A 159 -17.21 13.59 -1.38
CA PHE A 159 -16.45 12.90 -0.34
C PHE A 159 -16.14 13.84 0.83
N VAL A 160 -15.55 15.00 0.57
CA VAL A 160 -15.23 15.97 1.62
C VAL A 160 -16.49 16.45 2.35
N ALA A 161 -17.56 16.76 1.61
CA ALA A 161 -18.84 17.17 2.21
C ALA A 161 -19.43 16.08 3.11
N TRP A 162 -19.33 14.80 2.69
CA TRP A 162 -19.79 13.67 3.49
C TRP A 162 -18.95 13.53 4.78
N GLU A 163 -17.62 13.48 4.67
CA GLU A 163 -16.69 13.29 5.80
C GLU A 163 -16.82 14.41 6.84
N VAL A 164 -17.08 15.63 6.40
CA VAL A 164 -17.33 16.76 7.32
C VAL A 164 -18.63 16.58 8.12
N HIS A 165 -19.61 15.82 7.64
CA HIS A 165 -20.88 15.64 8.34
C HIS A 165 -21.04 14.25 8.99
N ALA A 166 -20.21 13.28 8.62
CA ALA A 166 -20.27 11.93 9.16
C ALA A 166 -19.99 11.90 10.67
N ALA A 167 -20.75 11.06 11.39
CA ALA A 167 -20.54 10.86 12.83
C ALA A 167 -19.29 10.00 13.12
N THR A 168 -19.02 9.04 12.25
CA THR A 168 -17.82 8.18 12.30
C THR A 168 -17.13 8.25 10.93
N PRO A 169 -16.39 9.33 10.64
CA PRO A 169 -15.79 9.54 9.33
C PRO A 169 -14.71 8.49 9.04
N PHE A 170 -14.58 8.10 7.76
CA PHE A 170 -13.50 7.25 7.28
C PHE A 170 -12.15 7.99 7.34
N VAL A 171 -12.15 9.27 6.98
CA VAL A 171 -11.02 10.19 7.14
C VAL A 171 -11.48 11.42 7.91
N ASP A 172 -10.90 11.67 9.07
CA ASP A 172 -11.26 12.84 9.88
C ASP A 172 -10.70 14.14 9.27
N VAL A 173 -11.41 14.63 8.26
CA VAL A 173 -11.08 15.88 7.55
C VAL A 173 -11.16 17.09 8.48
N ARG A 174 -12.00 17.05 9.52
CA ARG A 174 -12.14 18.15 10.47
C ARG A 174 -10.89 18.31 11.33
N SER A 175 -10.39 17.20 11.89
CA SER A 175 -9.13 17.19 12.66
C SER A 175 -7.95 17.58 11.77
N LEU A 176 -7.95 17.14 10.51
CA LEU A 176 -6.93 17.52 9.55
C LEU A 176 -6.96 19.02 9.26
N ALA A 177 -8.13 19.62 9.07
CA ALA A 177 -8.30 21.05 8.82
C ALA A 177 -8.05 21.93 10.06
N ALA A 178 -8.23 21.38 11.26
CA ALA A 178 -8.05 22.12 12.51
C ALA A 178 -6.58 22.25 12.91
N ASP A 179 -5.73 21.27 12.54
CA ASP A 179 -4.31 21.25 12.90
C ASP A 179 -3.42 21.40 11.66
N ASN A 180 -2.90 22.62 11.46
CA ASN A 180 -1.99 22.92 10.36
C ASN A 180 -0.69 22.10 10.41
N ALA A 181 -0.18 21.77 11.61
CA ALA A 181 1.03 20.98 11.75
C ALA A 181 0.79 19.54 11.29
N MET A 182 -0.36 18.97 11.64
CA MET A 182 -0.78 17.65 11.19
C MET A 182 -0.95 17.61 9.67
N THR A 183 -1.65 18.57 9.09
CA THR A 183 -1.85 18.68 7.63
C THR A 183 -0.53 18.81 6.89
N LEU A 184 0.39 19.65 7.37
CA LEU A 184 1.72 19.82 6.78
C LEU A 184 2.54 18.52 6.82
N ASN A 185 2.47 17.78 7.93
CA ASN A 185 3.13 16.49 8.05
C ASN A 185 2.57 15.44 7.07
N PHE A 186 1.25 15.38 6.89
CA PHE A 186 0.63 14.50 5.89
C PHE A 186 1.02 14.90 4.47
N LEU A 187 1.00 16.19 4.14
CA LEU A 187 1.42 16.68 2.82
C LEU A 187 2.90 16.34 2.55
N ARG A 188 3.77 16.55 3.55
CA ARG A 188 5.18 16.20 3.46
C ARG A 188 5.39 14.70 3.24
N ALA A 189 4.66 13.87 4.00
CA ALA A 189 4.72 12.41 3.84
C ALA A 189 4.22 11.98 2.46
N MET A 190 3.11 12.55 1.98
CA MET A 190 2.55 12.28 0.65
C MET A 190 3.56 12.63 -0.45
N LEU A 191 4.17 13.82 -0.41
CA LEU A 191 5.15 14.25 -1.41
C LEU A 191 6.41 13.38 -1.37
N THR A 192 6.87 12.99 -0.17
CA THR A 192 8.02 12.10 -0.02
C THR A 192 7.74 10.72 -0.61
N MET A 193 6.57 10.16 -0.31
CA MET A 193 6.16 8.86 -0.86
C MET A 193 5.97 8.94 -2.37
N LEU A 194 5.31 9.98 -2.87
CA LEU A 194 5.15 10.20 -4.31
C LEU A 194 6.51 10.21 -5.03
N GLY A 195 7.47 10.99 -4.52
CA GLY A 195 8.83 11.06 -5.08
C GLY A 195 9.54 9.70 -5.05
N ALA A 196 9.46 8.98 -3.94
CA ALA A 196 10.05 7.64 -3.80
C ALA A 196 9.44 6.63 -4.80
N TYR A 197 8.13 6.61 -4.94
CA TYR A 197 7.45 5.71 -5.88
C TYR A 197 7.68 6.08 -7.35
N VAL A 198 7.75 7.39 -7.68
CA VAL A 198 8.11 7.83 -9.04
C VAL A 198 9.49 7.29 -9.41
N VAL A 199 10.49 7.45 -8.55
CA VAL A 199 11.84 6.91 -8.81
C VAL A 199 11.81 5.39 -8.89
N MET A 200 11.10 4.72 -7.98
CA MET A 200 11.06 3.26 -7.91
C MET A 200 10.43 2.61 -9.16
N TYR A 201 9.42 3.24 -9.75
CA TYR A 201 8.72 2.68 -10.92
C TYR A 201 9.16 3.29 -12.24
N ALA A 202 9.31 4.62 -12.30
CA ALA A 202 9.62 5.29 -13.57
C ALA A 202 11.09 5.09 -14.00
N LEU A 203 12.03 5.00 -13.05
CA LEU A 203 13.44 4.83 -13.40
C LEU A 203 13.73 3.50 -14.08
N PRO A 204 13.32 2.32 -13.55
CA PRO A 204 13.54 1.05 -14.25
C PRO A 204 12.84 1.00 -15.59
N GLN A 205 11.60 1.45 -15.66
CA GLN A 205 10.85 1.48 -16.91
C GLN A 205 11.55 2.35 -17.97
N TRP A 206 12.02 3.53 -17.58
CA TRP A 206 12.79 4.39 -18.49
C TRP A 206 14.10 3.73 -18.94
N LEU A 207 14.82 3.04 -18.06
CA LEU A 207 16.04 2.31 -18.40
C LEU A 207 15.77 1.15 -19.38
N GLU A 208 14.65 0.47 -19.22
CA GLU A 208 14.25 -0.62 -20.13
C GLU A 208 13.79 -0.09 -21.48
N ASP A 209 12.93 0.94 -21.50
CA ASP A 209 12.33 1.46 -22.73
C ASP A 209 13.29 2.34 -23.54
N ALA A 210 14.03 3.24 -22.86
CA ALA A 210 14.90 4.21 -23.54
C ALA A 210 16.35 3.74 -23.71
N CYS A 211 16.88 2.99 -22.74
CA CYS A 211 18.26 2.50 -22.75
C CYS A 211 18.37 1.03 -23.18
N HIS A 212 17.25 0.36 -23.46
CA HIS A 212 17.18 -1.05 -23.87
C HIS A 212 17.93 -2.00 -22.91
N MET A 213 17.95 -1.67 -21.61
CA MET A 213 18.54 -2.51 -20.59
C MET A 213 17.61 -3.66 -20.25
N ASN A 214 18.17 -4.78 -19.81
CA ASN A 214 17.35 -5.87 -19.32
C ASN A 214 16.82 -5.58 -17.90
N ALA A 215 15.68 -6.19 -17.52
CA ALA A 215 15.01 -5.96 -16.25
C ALA A 215 15.91 -6.22 -15.02
N GLY A 216 16.85 -7.16 -15.11
CA GLY A 216 17.81 -7.45 -14.05
C GLY A 216 18.75 -6.29 -13.77
N VAL A 217 19.30 -5.68 -14.82
CA VAL A 217 20.20 -4.52 -14.71
C VAL A 217 19.42 -3.28 -14.27
N SER A 218 18.25 -3.02 -14.85
CA SER A 218 17.40 -1.88 -14.47
C SER A 218 17.04 -1.91 -13.00
N GLY A 219 16.70 -3.09 -12.43
CA GLY A 219 16.42 -3.27 -11.01
C GLY A 219 17.62 -2.97 -10.10
N MET A 220 18.85 -3.27 -10.55
CA MET A 220 20.06 -2.99 -9.76
C MET A 220 20.32 -1.50 -9.54
N PHE A 221 19.84 -0.62 -10.43
CA PHE A 221 19.96 0.83 -10.26
C PHE A 221 19.17 1.39 -9.06
N ILE A 222 18.24 0.61 -8.50
CA ILE A 222 17.48 1.01 -7.29
C ILE A 222 18.25 0.68 -6.00
N ILE A 223 19.22 -0.23 -6.03
CA ILE A 223 19.97 -0.65 -4.84
C ILE A 223 20.59 0.54 -4.09
N PRO A 224 21.28 1.50 -4.75
CA PRO A 224 21.88 2.63 -4.04
C PRO A 224 20.86 3.45 -3.25
N MET A 225 19.65 3.65 -3.79
CA MET A 225 18.56 4.34 -3.09
C MET A 225 18.17 3.60 -1.79
N GLY A 226 18.02 2.28 -1.86
CA GLY A 226 17.70 1.45 -0.70
C GLY A 226 18.79 1.45 0.36
N VAL A 227 20.05 1.40 -0.05
CA VAL A 227 21.20 1.47 0.87
C VAL A 227 21.23 2.81 1.60
N VAL A 228 21.11 3.93 0.88
CA VAL A 228 21.10 5.27 1.47
C VAL A 228 19.92 5.43 2.43
N ALA A 229 18.72 4.98 2.05
CA ALA A 229 17.54 5.03 2.90
C ALA A 229 17.72 4.22 4.19
N THR A 230 18.33 3.03 4.10
CA THR A 230 18.60 2.19 5.27
C THR A 230 19.63 2.83 6.20
N VAL A 231 20.74 3.35 5.66
CA VAL A 231 21.79 4.04 6.45
C VAL A 231 21.21 5.29 7.13
N ALA A 232 20.43 6.08 6.42
CA ALA A 232 19.78 7.27 6.97
C ALA A 232 18.82 6.90 8.11
N SER A 233 18.00 5.85 7.96
CA SER A 233 17.09 5.35 9.01
C SER A 233 17.84 4.91 10.26
N LEU A 234 18.96 4.20 10.11
CA LEU A 234 19.78 3.78 11.25
C LEU A 234 20.45 4.96 11.96
N SER A 235 20.78 6.02 11.24
CA SER A 235 21.40 7.22 11.82
C SER A 235 20.42 8.04 12.66
N ILE A 236 19.12 8.00 12.33
CA ILE A 236 18.05 8.72 13.06
C ILE A 236 17.57 7.92 14.28
N ALA A 237 17.71 6.59 14.27
CA ALA A 237 17.30 5.71 15.36
C ALA A 237 18.23 5.74 16.60
N LYS A 238 19.33 6.50 16.55
CA LYS A 238 20.21 6.81 17.70
C LYS A 238 19.78 8.08 18.40
#